data_3f9d7fce38e031919072b4a2afbefc3e
#
_entry.id   3f9d7fce38e031919072b4a2afbefc3e
#
_cell.length_a   1.000
_cell.length_b   1.000
_cell.length_c   1.000
_cell.angle_alpha   90.00
_cell.angle_beta   90.00
_cell.angle_gamma   90.00
#
_symmetry.space_group_name_H-M   'P 1'
#
loop_
_entity.id
_entity.type
_entity.pdbx_description
1 polymer ?
#
loop_
_entity_poly.entity_id
_entity_poly.type
_entity_poly.pdbx_seq_one_letter_code
_entity_poly.pdbx_strand_id
1 'polypeptide(L)'
;TKLLVPTDFSEVSHTAIQHAVKFASIINAELVILHIVASRGDVSKAHEKLEHETSIGKAVDSSCSINTVVRIGNIFDDIGDVASEIGVSLIFMGTHGASRWQKITGSNALKVITNSPVPFIIVQEKLMQDSGYDHIVVPLDLNIETKQKLELVSKIAQYFDSQVHLITLDEEDEFAKNKLKANQLWAGKYLSDKNVSHSSHLVEKGQTLSEGILKLSVKVDADLIAIMNLQEDSI
;
A
#
# COMPACT_ATOMS: atom_id res chain seq x y z
N THR A 1 5.97 15.93 -3.64
CA THR A 1 5.72 14.49 -3.46
C THR A 1 5.19 13.89 -4.75
N LYS A 2 5.65 12.68 -5.13
CA LYS A 2 5.17 11.95 -6.31
C LYS A 2 4.61 10.61 -5.89
N LEU A 3 3.50 10.22 -6.53
CA LEU A 3 2.88 8.91 -6.41
C LEU A 3 2.99 8.18 -7.76
N LEU A 4 3.03 6.85 -7.76
CA LEU A 4 3.10 6.03 -8.97
C LEU A 4 1.93 5.05 -9.01
N VAL A 5 1.32 4.89 -10.19
CA VAL A 5 0.36 3.82 -10.45
C VAL A 5 0.81 3.06 -11.69
N PRO A 6 1.33 1.85 -11.55
CA PRO A 6 1.49 0.95 -12.68
C PRO A 6 0.12 0.47 -13.16
N THR A 7 -0.13 0.50 -14.47
CA THR A 7 -1.38 0.06 -15.08
C THR A 7 -1.16 -1.00 -16.15
N ASP A 8 -2.05 -1.99 -16.20
CA ASP A 8 -2.22 -2.94 -17.30
C ASP A 8 -3.55 -2.71 -18.05
N PHE A 9 -4.19 -1.57 -17.75
CA PHE A 9 -5.49 -1.17 -18.32
C PHE A 9 -6.66 -2.05 -17.86
N SER A 10 -6.54 -2.75 -16.76
CA SER A 10 -7.62 -3.53 -16.15
C SER A 10 -8.48 -2.68 -15.22
N GLU A 11 -9.70 -3.12 -14.93
CA GLU A 11 -10.62 -2.45 -14.00
C GLU A 11 -9.99 -2.23 -12.60
N VAL A 12 -9.20 -3.18 -12.12
CA VAL A 12 -8.53 -3.02 -10.82
C VAL A 12 -7.38 -1.99 -10.89
N SER A 13 -6.72 -1.83 -12.04
CA SER A 13 -5.79 -0.72 -12.26
C SER A 13 -6.52 0.63 -12.27
N HIS A 14 -7.73 0.70 -12.86
CA HIS A 14 -8.58 1.90 -12.79
C HIS A 14 -8.95 2.23 -11.34
N THR A 15 -9.31 1.21 -10.53
CA THR A 15 -9.55 1.39 -9.10
C THR A 15 -8.31 1.92 -8.38
N ALA A 16 -7.12 1.42 -8.70
CA ALA A 16 -5.86 1.92 -8.13
C ALA A 16 -5.59 3.38 -8.52
N ILE A 17 -5.88 3.78 -9.76
CA ILE A 17 -5.78 5.17 -10.21
C ILE A 17 -6.73 6.06 -9.40
N GLN A 18 -7.96 5.64 -9.18
CA GLN A 18 -8.94 6.41 -8.40
C GLN A 18 -8.49 6.60 -6.93
N HIS A 19 -7.97 5.55 -6.30
CA HIS A 19 -7.36 5.65 -4.97
C HIS A 19 -6.18 6.64 -4.95
N ALA A 20 -5.28 6.51 -5.93
CA ALA A 20 -4.10 7.35 -6.00
C ALA A 20 -4.43 8.82 -6.26
N VAL A 21 -5.44 9.12 -7.08
CA VAL A 21 -5.90 10.50 -7.33
C VAL A 21 -6.50 11.10 -6.06
N LYS A 22 -7.42 10.40 -5.36
CA LYS A 22 -7.97 10.88 -4.09
C LYS A 22 -6.86 11.16 -3.07
N PHE A 23 -5.89 10.24 -2.97
CA PHE A 23 -4.75 10.41 -2.08
C PHE A 23 -3.88 11.61 -2.50
N ALA A 24 -3.54 11.72 -3.79
CA ALA A 24 -2.74 12.81 -4.34
C ALA A 24 -3.38 14.18 -4.10
N SER A 25 -4.69 14.29 -4.24
CA SER A 25 -5.44 15.53 -4.01
C SER A 25 -5.33 15.99 -2.55
N ILE A 26 -5.40 15.07 -1.59
CA ILE A 26 -5.30 15.40 -0.16
C ILE A 26 -3.91 15.90 0.22
N ILE A 27 -2.85 15.27 -0.33
CA ILE A 27 -1.47 15.61 0.03
C ILE A 27 -0.81 16.59 -0.96
N ASN A 28 -1.56 17.08 -1.95
CA ASN A 28 -1.07 17.93 -3.04
C ASN A 28 0.17 17.31 -3.74
N ALA A 29 0.04 16.06 -4.18
CA ALA A 29 1.08 15.30 -4.87
C ALA A 29 0.83 15.24 -6.38
N GLU A 30 1.91 15.01 -7.12
CA GLU A 30 1.88 14.64 -8.54
C GLU A 30 1.64 13.13 -8.66
N LEU A 31 0.74 12.71 -9.56
CA LEU A 31 0.50 11.33 -9.90
C LEU A 31 1.20 10.97 -11.21
N VAL A 32 1.93 9.87 -11.24
CA VAL A 32 2.53 9.29 -12.45
C VAL A 32 1.85 7.96 -12.74
N ILE A 33 1.25 7.82 -13.92
CA ILE A 33 0.69 6.55 -14.40
C ILE A 33 1.74 5.89 -15.30
N LEU A 34 2.17 4.69 -14.91
CA LEU A 34 3.22 3.93 -15.60
C LEU A 34 2.63 2.74 -16.36
N HIS A 35 2.99 2.60 -17.64
CA HIS A 35 2.76 1.36 -18.36
C HIS A 35 4.07 0.78 -18.90
N ILE A 36 4.26 -0.53 -18.71
CA ILE A 36 5.45 -1.26 -19.15
C ILE A 36 5.11 -2.09 -20.38
N VAL A 37 5.85 -1.88 -21.45
CA VAL A 37 5.72 -2.59 -22.73
C VAL A 37 6.93 -3.49 -22.97
N ALA A 38 6.70 -4.59 -23.70
CA ALA A 38 7.78 -5.52 -24.02
C ALA A 38 8.67 -5.05 -25.18
N SER A 39 8.15 -4.19 -26.06
CA SER A 39 8.87 -3.77 -27.25
C SER A 39 8.60 -2.32 -27.64
N ARG A 40 9.51 -1.75 -28.45
CA ARG A 40 9.39 -0.40 -29.00
C ARG A 40 8.15 -0.21 -29.89
N GLY A 41 7.70 -1.27 -30.54
CA GLY A 41 6.52 -1.25 -31.42
C GLY A 41 5.20 -1.02 -30.66
N ASP A 42 5.19 -1.32 -29.34
CA ASP A 42 3.99 -1.18 -28.51
C ASP A 42 3.83 0.22 -27.88
N VAL A 43 4.87 1.06 -27.94
CA VAL A 43 4.95 2.35 -27.23
C VAL A 43 3.83 3.31 -27.69
N SER A 44 3.59 3.47 -29.00
CA SER A 44 2.57 4.38 -29.50
C SER A 44 1.17 3.98 -29.02
N LYS A 45 0.85 2.70 -29.10
CA LYS A 45 -0.44 2.16 -28.62
C LYS A 45 -0.60 2.30 -27.09
N ALA A 46 0.51 2.22 -26.35
CA ALA A 46 0.49 2.43 -24.92
C ALA A 46 0.15 3.88 -24.57
N HIS A 47 0.72 4.85 -25.28
CA HIS A 47 0.40 6.27 -25.07
C HIS A 47 -1.08 6.58 -25.34
N GLU A 48 -1.66 6.06 -26.43
CA GLU A 48 -3.10 6.22 -26.71
C GLU A 48 -3.99 5.70 -25.57
N LYS A 49 -3.64 4.53 -24.99
CA LYS A 49 -4.36 3.98 -23.86
C LYS A 49 -4.16 4.78 -22.57
N LEU A 50 -2.98 5.32 -22.34
CA LEU A 50 -2.69 6.15 -21.17
C LEU A 50 -3.46 7.47 -21.16
N GLU A 51 -3.88 8.00 -22.33
CA GLU A 51 -4.80 9.13 -22.39
C GLU A 51 -6.16 8.79 -21.75
N HIS A 52 -6.66 7.56 -21.97
CA HIS A 52 -7.87 7.08 -21.31
C HIS A 52 -7.69 6.94 -19.80
N GLU A 53 -6.58 6.36 -19.34
CA GLU A 53 -6.24 6.27 -17.91
C GLU A 53 -6.19 7.65 -17.25
N THR A 54 -5.59 8.62 -17.94
CA THR A 54 -5.55 10.01 -17.48
C THR A 54 -6.96 10.59 -17.36
N SER A 55 -7.86 10.29 -18.30
CA SER A 55 -9.26 10.75 -18.25
C SER A 55 -10.02 10.17 -17.07
N ILE A 56 -9.78 8.89 -16.73
CA ILE A 56 -10.33 8.24 -15.52
C ILE A 56 -9.89 9.00 -14.27
N GLY A 57 -8.60 9.29 -14.15
CA GLY A 57 -8.07 10.05 -13.02
C GLY A 57 -8.65 11.46 -12.93
N LYS A 58 -8.72 12.16 -14.06
CA LYS A 58 -9.29 13.52 -14.14
C LYS A 58 -10.80 13.58 -13.86
N ALA A 59 -11.52 12.48 -14.06
CA ALA A 59 -12.93 12.37 -13.67
C ALA A 59 -13.11 12.31 -12.16
N VAL A 60 -12.12 11.82 -11.41
CA VAL A 60 -12.13 11.81 -9.93
C VAL A 60 -11.80 13.21 -9.39
N ASP A 61 -10.71 13.81 -9.88
CA ASP A 61 -10.31 15.17 -9.55
C ASP A 61 -9.60 15.82 -10.76
N SER A 62 -10.27 16.79 -11.39
CA SER A 62 -9.77 17.51 -12.55
C SER A 62 -8.52 18.35 -12.23
N SER A 63 -8.31 18.73 -10.98
CA SER A 63 -7.17 19.54 -10.53
C SER A 63 -5.90 18.72 -10.28
N CYS A 64 -6.02 17.40 -10.06
CA CYS A 64 -4.87 16.53 -9.80
C CYS A 64 -3.85 16.58 -10.94
N SER A 65 -2.58 16.79 -10.61
CA SER A 65 -1.49 16.75 -11.59
C SER A 65 -1.19 15.30 -11.98
N ILE A 66 -1.48 14.92 -13.22
CA ILE A 66 -1.28 13.56 -13.73
C ILE A 66 -0.32 13.58 -14.91
N ASN A 67 0.77 12.82 -14.80
CA ASN A 67 1.72 12.55 -15.86
C ASN A 67 1.70 11.07 -16.24
N THR A 68 2.18 10.73 -17.43
CA THR A 68 2.24 9.35 -17.92
C THR A 68 3.66 8.97 -18.34
N VAL A 69 4.03 7.72 -18.09
CA VAL A 69 5.33 7.15 -18.48
C VAL A 69 5.09 5.80 -19.16
N VAL A 70 5.74 5.60 -20.29
CA VAL A 70 5.86 4.28 -20.93
C VAL A 70 7.31 3.81 -20.82
N ARG A 71 7.50 2.61 -20.22
CA ARG A 71 8.82 1.97 -20.09
C ARG A 71 8.87 0.72 -20.94
N ILE A 72 9.99 0.51 -21.68
CA ILE A 72 10.25 -0.77 -22.35
C ILE A 72 11.02 -1.63 -21.35
N GLY A 73 10.48 -2.80 -20.99
CA GLY A 73 11.10 -3.66 -20.00
C GLY A 73 10.17 -4.75 -19.48
N ASN A 74 10.38 -5.11 -18.21
CA ASN A 74 9.54 -6.08 -17.50
C ASN A 74 9.00 -5.51 -16.18
N ILE A 75 7.80 -5.96 -15.80
CA ILE A 75 7.08 -5.44 -14.65
C ILE A 75 7.74 -5.75 -13.30
N PHE A 76 8.61 -6.77 -13.23
CA PHE A 76 9.16 -7.24 -11.96
C PHE A 76 10.29 -6.35 -11.45
N ASP A 77 11.05 -5.77 -12.36
CA ASP A 77 12.22 -4.95 -12.05
C ASP A 77 11.90 -3.46 -12.31
N ASP A 78 11.32 -3.14 -13.46
CA ASP A 78 11.17 -1.75 -13.91
C ASP A 78 10.19 -0.90 -13.10
N ILE A 79 9.22 -1.47 -12.38
CA ILE A 79 8.33 -0.67 -11.50
C ILE A 79 9.13 -0.01 -10.38
N GLY A 80 9.98 -0.79 -9.70
CA GLY A 80 10.84 -0.29 -8.62
C GLY A 80 11.90 0.69 -9.14
N ASP A 81 12.49 0.39 -10.29
CA ASP A 81 13.50 1.23 -10.92
C ASP A 81 12.93 2.59 -11.31
N VAL A 82 11.81 2.63 -12.03
CA VAL A 82 11.14 3.89 -12.40
C VAL A 82 10.74 4.68 -11.15
N ALA A 83 10.19 4.01 -10.12
CA ALA A 83 9.82 4.67 -8.87
C ALA A 83 11.01 5.36 -8.21
N SER A 84 12.18 4.71 -8.22
CA SER A 84 13.43 5.27 -7.70
C SER A 84 13.96 6.39 -8.57
N GLU A 85 14.01 6.20 -9.90
CA GLU A 85 14.53 7.16 -10.88
C GLU A 85 13.79 8.52 -10.79
N ILE A 86 12.47 8.51 -10.62
CA ILE A 86 11.65 9.73 -10.58
C ILE A 86 11.32 10.23 -9.17
N GLY A 87 11.82 9.55 -8.14
CA GLY A 87 11.67 9.96 -6.73
C GLY A 87 10.24 9.82 -6.19
N VAL A 88 9.62 8.65 -6.44
CA VAL A 88 8.28 8.31 -5.93
C VAL A 88 8.33 7.97 -4.44
N SER A 89 7.33 8.41 -3.69
CA SER A 89 7.21 8.12 -2.25
C SER A 89 6.28 6.96 -1.93
N LEU A 90 5.35 6.62 -2.84
CA LEU A 90 4.34 5.59 -2.62
C LEU A 90 3.80 5.09 -3.97
N ILE A 91 3.62 3.78 -4.08
CA ILE A 91 3.09 3.11 -5.28
C ILE A 91 1.70 2.55 -4.97
N PHE A 92 0.71 2.85 -5.80
CA PHE A 92 -0.61 2.23 -5.76
C PHE A 92 -0.68 1.16 -6.85
N MET A 93 -0.93 -0.08 -6.48
CA MET A 93 -0.95 -1.19 -7.45
C MET A 93 -2.21 -2.02 -7.30
N GLY A 94 -2.97 -2.15 -8.39
CA GLY A 94 -4.11 -3.07 -8.47
C GLY A 94 -3.65 -4.53 -8.56
N THR A 95 -4.32 -5.42 -7.83
CA THR A 95 -4.09 -6.86 -7.90
C THR A 95 -5.35 -7.56 -8.39
N HIS A 96 -5.29 -8.48 -9.31
CA HIS A 96 -6.39 -9.24 -9.97
C HIS A 96 -6.82 -8.73 -11.35
N GLY A 97 -5.97 -8.01 -12.08
CA GLY A 97 -6.24 -7.61 -13.46
C GLY A 97 -6.30 -8.80 -14.44
N ALA A 98 -7.16 -8.66 -15.46
CA ALA A 98 -7.60 -9.77 -16.32
C ALA A 98 -6.59 -10.22 -17.40
N SER A 99 -5.45 -9.55 -17.62
CA SER A 99 -4.65 -9.86 -18.81
C SER A 99 -3.20 -10.26 -18.56
N ARG A 100 -2.31 -9.34 -18.33
CA ARG A 100 -0.86 -9.65 -18.20
C ARG A 100 -0.40 -9.78 -16.76
N TRP A 101 -1.12 -9.11 -15.86
CA TRP A 101 -0.83 -9.10 -14.43
C TRP A 101 -1.39 -10.34 -13.70
N GLN A 102 -2.14 -11.22 -14.37
CA GLN A 102 -2.49 -12.55 -13.85
C GLN A 102 -1.25 -13.36 -13.41
N LYS A 103 -0.08 -12.99 -13.94
CA LYS A 103 1.21 -13.52 -13.46
C LYS A 103 1.67 -12.91 -12.13
N ILE A 104 1.04 -11.82 -11.68
CA ILE A 104 1.33 -11.15 -10.40
C ILE A 104 0.34 -11.61 -9.31
N THR A 105 -0.13 -12.83 -9.35
CA THR A 105 -0.83 -13.46 -8.22
C THR A 105 0.17 -14.23 -7.37
N GLY A 106 0.07 -14.12 -6.05
CA GLY A 106 0.93 -14.85 -5.13
C GLY A 106 2.41 -14.44 -5.21
N SER A 107 3.28 -15.38 -5.54
CA SER A 107 4.74 -15.20 -5.53
C SER A 107 5.28 -14.10 -6.46
N ASN A 108 4.55 -13.75 -7.52
CA ASN A 108 4.99 -12.72 -8.47
C ASN A 108 4.66 -11.29 -8.01
N ALA A 109 3.48 -11.06 -7.43
CA ALA A 109 3.19 -9.77 -6.77
C ALA A 109 4.19 -9.51 -5.65
N LEU A 110 4.50 -10.55 -4.88
CA LEU A 110 5.48 -10.47 -3.81
C LEU A 110 6.87 -10.07 -4.34
N LYS A 111 7.32 -10.60 -5.48
CA LYS A 111 8.60 -10.22 -6.10
C LYS A 111 8.68 -8.74 -6.46
N VAL A 112 7.61 -8.18 -7.07
CA VAL A 112 7.55 -6.74 -7.40
C VAL A 112 7.67 -5.90 -6.13
N ILE A 113 6.92 -6.26 -5.07
CA ILE A 113 6.93 -5.53 -3.80
C ILE A 113 8.28 -5.68 -3.09
N THR A 114 8.85 -6.89 -3.09
CA THR A 114 10.11 -7.18 -2.39
C THR A 114 11.31 -6.47 -3.02
N ASN A 115 11.31 -6.33 -4.35
CA ASN A 115 12.42 -5.72 -5.08
C ASN A 115 12.35 -4.17 -5.09
N SER A 116 11.29 -3.57 -4.58
CA SER A 116 11.16 -2.11 -4.59
C SER A 116 11.55 -1.50 -3.24
N PRO A 117 12.36 -0.43 -3.24
CA PRO A 117 12.64 0.35 -2.03
C PRO A 117 11.47 1.27 -1.63
N VAL A 118 10.47 1.42 -2.48
CA VAL A 118 9.31 2.29 -2.28
C VAL A 118 8.13 1.45 -1.77
N PRO A 119 7.39 1.91 -0.73
CA PRO A 119 6.24 1.20 -0.22
C PRO A 119 5.08 1.15 -1.21
N PHE A 120 4.21 0.14 -1.05
CA PHE A 120 3.03 -0.08 -1.87
C PHE A 120 1.74 0.05 -1.06
N ILE A 121 0.71 0.60 -1.68
CA ILE A 121 -0.70 0.34 -1.34
C ILE A 121 -1.25 -0.62 -2.40
N ILE A 122 -1.60 -1.82 -1.97
CA ILE A 122 -2.20 -2.83 -2.83
C ILE A 122 -3.71 -2.63 -2.82
N VAL A 123 -4.25 -2.35 -3.99
CA VAL A 123 -5.67 -2.04 -4.19
C VAL A 123 -6.36 -3.26 -4.80
N GLN A 124 -7.54 -3.58 -4.26
CA GLN A 124 -8.46 -4.56 -4.81
C GLN A 124 -9.64 -3.87 -5.50
N GLU A 125 -10.80 -4.47 -5.52
CA GLU A 125 -11.97 -3.94 -6.25
C GLU A 125 -12.74 -2.85 -5.48
N LYS A 126 -12.59 -2.78 -4.13
CA LYS A 126 -13.29 -1.79 -3.29
C LYS A 126 -12.74 -0.39 -3.58
N LEU A 127 -13.60 0.52 -3.94
CA LEU A 127 -13.26 1.94 -4.09
C LEU A 127 -12.97 2.57 -2.72
N MET A 128 -12.07 3.56 -2.69
CA MET A 128 -11.86 4.38 -1.51
C MET A 128 -13.12 5.19 -1.20
N GLN A 129 -13.52 5.20 0.06
CA GLN A 129 -14.62 6.03 0.54
C GLN A 129 -14.29 7.52 0.41
N ASP A 130 -15.28 8.39 0.52
CA ASP A 130 -15.04 9.84 0.43
C ASP A 130 -14.28 10.38 1.65
N SER A 131 -14.45 9.74 2.82
CA SER A 131 -13.65 9.98 4.03
C SER A 131 -12.18 9.54 3.91
N GLY A 132 -11.87 8.64 2.98
CA GLY A 132 -10.53 8.10 2.74
C GLY A 132 -10.29 6.76 3.44
N TYR A 133 -9.24 6.67 4.25
CA TYR A 133 -8.88 5.49 5.05
C TYR A 133 -9.19 5.74 6.52
N ASP A 134 -10.43 5.47 6.94
CA ASP A 134 -10.90 5.76 8.31
C ASP A 134 -10.27 4.83 9.35
N HIS A 135 -10.09 3.54 9.00
CA HIS A 135 -9.58 2.51 9.91
C HIS A 135 -8.38 1.77 9.32
N ILE A 136 -7.24 1.83 10.03
CA ILE A 136 -5.99 1.17 9.63
C ILE A 136 -5.62 0.10 10.67
N VAL A 137 -5.55 -1.16 10.26
CA VAL A 137 -5.07 -2.27 11.12
C VAL A 137 -3.56 -2.45 10.94
N VAL A 138 -2.84 -2.49 12.05
CA VAL A 138 -1.37 -2.59 12.09
C VAL A 138 -0.94 -3.74 12.99
N PRO A 139 -0.57 -4.89 12.43
CA PRO A 139 0.01 -5.96 13.22
C PRO A 139 1.40 -5.57 13.72
N LEU A 140 1.66 -5.87 14.98
CA LEU A 140 2.96 -5.73 15.61
C LEU A 140 3.51 -7.12 15.95
N ASP A 141 4.76 -7.36 15.63
CA ASP A 141 5.50 -8.57 15.91
C ASP A 141 6.75 -8.30 16.76
N LEU A 142 7.61 -9.30 16.89
CA LEU A 142 8.86 -9.19 17.65
C LEU A 142 9.97 -8.43 16.91
N ASN A 143 9.78 -8.13 15.63
CA ASN A 143 10.79 -7.50 14.79
C ASN A 143 10.85 -5.99 14.99
N ILE A 144 12.06 -5.46 14.95
CA ILE A 144 12.31 -4.03 15.15
C ILE A 144 11.87 -3.19 13.96
N GLU A 145 11.83 -3.80 12.77
CA GLU A 145 11.40 -3.19 11.49
C GLU A 145 9.93 -2.75 11.52
N THR A 146 9.12 -3.31 12.42
CA THR A 146 7.77 -2.84 12.72
C THR A 146 7.70 -1.33 12.94
N LYS A 147 8.78 -0.73 13.47
CA LYS A 147 8.85 0.71 13.71
C LYS A 147 8.87 1.54 12.42
N GLN A 148 9.45 1.01 11.33
CA GLN A 148 9.55 1.73 10.05
C GLN A 148 8.17 1.94 9.41
N LYS A 149 7.29 0.92 9.48
CA LYS A 149 5.94 1.06 8.92
C LYS A 149 5.09 2.10 9.67
N LEU A 150 5.33 2.30 10.99
CA LEU A 150 4.58 3.27 11.78
C LEU A 150 4.82 4.71 11.33
N GLU A 151 5.97 5.02 10.75
CA GLU A 151 6.20 6.35 10.17
C GLU A 151 5.26 6.62 9.00
N LEU A 152 5.14 5.69 8.06
CA LEU A 152 4.21 5.80 6.94
C LEU A 152 2.75 5.77 7.40
N VAL A 153 2.41 4.82 8.29
CA VAL A 153 1.06 4.71 8.86
C VAL A 153 0.63 6.00 9.55
N SER A 154 1.51 6.59 10.38
CA SER A 154 1.17 7.83 11.08
C SER A 154 0.92 9.00 10.12
N LYS A 155 1.69 9.10 9.02
CA LYS A 155 1.47 10.12 7.99
C LYS A 155 0.12 9.92 7.28
N ILE A 156 -0.18 8.67 6.88
CA ILE A 156 -1.48 8.35 6.25
C ILE A 156 -2.62 8.66 7.22
N ALA A 157 -2.50 8.23 8.48
CA ALA A 157 -3.52 8.47 9.49
C ALA A 157 -3.75 9.96 9.76
N GLN A 158 -2.70 10.79 9.72
CA GLN A 158 -2.84 12.24 9.84
C GLN A 158 -3.54 12.88 8.64
N TYR A 159 -3.34 12.35 7.41
CA TYR A 159 -4.00 12.87 6.22
C TYR A 159 -5.52 12.60 6.21
N PHE A 160 -5.94 11.44 6.75
CA PHE A 160 -7.32 10.98 6.71
C PHE A 160 -8.03 11.02 8.07
N ASP A 161 -7.38 11.51 9.13
CA ASP A 161 -7.87 11.46 10.52
C ASP A 161 -8.22 10.02 10.97
N SER A 162 -7.40 9.07 10.55
CA SER A 162 -7.68 7.64 10.72
C SER A 162 -7.54 7.18 12.17
N GLN A 163 -8.37 6.20 12.56
CA GLN A 163 -8.17 5.38 13.75
C GLN A 163 -7.20 4.23 13.45
N VAL A 164 -6.08 4.15 14.15
CA VAL A 164 -5.11 3.06 14.02
C VAL A 164 -5.40 1.96 15.04
N HIS A 165 -5.51 0.71 14.59
CA HIS A 165 -5.76 -0.47 15.41
C HIS A 165 -4.50 -1.34 15.45
N LEU A 166 -3.74 -1.25 16.55
CA LEU A 166 -2.56 -2.08 16.79
C LEU A 166 -3.01 -3.47 17.24
N ILE A 167 -2.49 -4.55 16.64
CA ILE A 167 -2.81 -5.92 17.01
C ILE A 167 -1.56 -6.76 17.20
N THR A 168 -1.49 -7.54 18.29
CA THR A 168 -0.40 -8.45 18.65
C THR A 168 -0.92 -9.83 19.04
N LEU A 169 -0.06 -10.85 18.95
CA LEU A 169 -0.32 -12.15 19.53
C LEU A 169 -0.32 -12.07 21.07
N ASP A 170 -1.13 -12.91 21.71
CA ASP A 170 -1.01 -13.22 23.15
C ASP A 170 -0.07 -14.43 23.29
N GLU A 171 1.22 -14.15 23.42
CA GLU A 171 2.26 -15.17 23.51
C GLU A 171 2.25 -15.86 24.89
N GLU A 172 2.54 -17.17 24.91
CA GLU A 172 2.68 -17.94 26.17
C GLU A 172 4.08 -17.78 26.78
N ASP A 173 5.11 -17.58 25.93
CA ASP A 173 6.47 -17.31 26.38
C ASP A 173 6.57 -15.92 27.01
N GLU A 174 6.98 -15.85 28.25
CA GLU A 174 7.06 -14.61 29.03
C GLU A 174 8.02 -13.58 28.42
N PHE A 175 9.11 -14.01 27.80
CA PHE A 175 10.05 -13.07 27.13
C PHE A 175 9.41 -12.46 25.88
N ALA A 176 8.83 -13.28 25.02
CA ALA A 176 8.13 -12.84 23.81
C ALA A 176 6.95 -11.92 24.18
N LYS A 177 6.14 -12.31 25.18
CA LYS A 177 5.03 -11.52 25.70
C LYS A 177 5.46 -10.14 26.19
N ASN A 178 6.51 -10.06 26.99
CA ASN A 178 7.04 -8.79 27.49
C ASN A 178 7.58 -7.91 26.36
N LYS A 179 8.25 -8.50 25.36
CA LYS A 179 8.77 -7.79 24.19
C LYS A 179 7.63 -7.24 23.32
N LEU A 180 6.57 -8.02 23.05
CA LEU A 180 5.39 -7.57 22.32
C LEU A 180 4.67 -6.44 23.05
N LYS A 181 4.50 -6.57 24.39
CA LYS A 181 3.92 -5.51 25.21
C LYS A 181 4.74 -4.21 25.15
N ALA A 182 6.06 -4.33 25.22
CA ALA A 182 6.95 -3.17 25.07
C ALA A 182 6.84 -2.51 23.68
N ASN A 183 6.79 -3.32 22.60
CA ASN A 183 6.57 -2.83 21.24
C ASN A 183 5.22 -2.12 21.09
N GLN A 184 4.16 -2.69 21.69
CA GLN A 184 2.81 -2.11 21.66
C GLN A 184 2.75 -0.77 22.40
N LEU A 185 3.35 -0.69 23.60
CA LEU A 185 3.44 0.55 24.37
C LEU A 185 4.24 1.63 23.62
N TRP A 186 5.35 1.23 23.01
CA TRP A 186 6.16 2.15 22.21
C TRP A 186 5.37 2.65 20.99
N ALA A 187 4.69 1.75 20.26
CA ALA A 187 3.89 2.12 19.09
C ALA A 187 2.73 3.05 19.46
N GLY A 188 2.02 2.76 20.56
CA GLY A 188 0.96 3.62 21.05
C GLY A 188 1.46 5.02 21.44
N LYS A 189 2.61 5.08 22.15
CA LYS A 189 3.23 6.37 22.47
C LYS A 189 3.64 7.14 21.21
N TYR A 190 4.27 6.45 20.24
CA TYR A 190 4.67 7.08 18.97
C TYR A 190 3.47 7.69 18.23
N LEU A 191 2.34 6.98 18.15
CA LEU A 191 1.11 7.48 17.53
C LEU A 191 0.50 8.63 18.33
N SER A 192 0.48 8.56 19.67
CA SER A 192 0.04 9.67 20.53
C SER A 192 0.87 10.93 20.32
N ASP A 193 2.19 10.80 20.27
CA ASP A 193 3.11 11.93 20.05
C ASP A 193 2.91 12.57 18.65
N LYS A 194 2.28 11.85 17.72
CA LYS A 194 1.88 12.32 16.38
C LYS A 194 0.43 12.80 16.32
N ASN A 195 -0.31 12.81 17.44
CA ASN A 195 -1.73 13.11 17.51
C ASN A 195 -2.60 12.18 16.66
N VAL A 196 -2.21 10.91 16.54
CA VAL A 196 -2.97 9.87 15.82
C VAL A 196 -3.79 9.06 16.80
N SER A 197 -5.10 8.99 16.55
CA SER A 197 -6.03 8.14 17.32
C SER A 197 -5.65 6.67 17.14
N HIS A 198 -5.58 5.92 18.25
CA HIS A 198 -5.23 4.50 18.19
C HIS A 198 -5.87 3.67 19.29
N SER A 199 -5.94 2.37 19.07
CA SER A 199 -6.35 1.36 20.04
C SER A 199 -5.46 0.13 19.93
N SER A 200 -5.41 -0.68 20.99
CA SER A 200 -4.59 -1.88 21.06
C SER A 200 -5.46 -3.12 21.25
N HIS A 201 -5.15 -4.17 20.51
CA HIS A 201 -5.89 -5.42 20.48
C HIS A 201 -4.94 -6.61 20.65
N LEU A 202 -5.44 -7.68 21.25
CA LEU A 202 -4.78 -8.98 21.31
C LEU A 202 -5.52 -9.97 20.41
N VAL A 203 -4.78 -10.85 19.77
CA VAL A 203 -5.34 -11.99 19.04
C VAL A 203 -5.95 -12.95 20.06
N GLU A 204 -7.12 -13.50 19.77
CA GLU A 204 -7.77 -14.46 20.65
C GLU A 204 -6.94 -15.76 20.76
N LYS A 205 -6.97 -16.38 21.95
CA LYS A 205 -6.26 -17.65 22.19
C LYS A 205 -6.61 -18.71 21.15
N GLY A 206 -5.58 -19.36 20.61
CA GLY A 206 -5.72 -20.43 19.64
C GLY A 206 -5.85 -19.96 18.18
N GLN A 207 -5.82 -18.66 17.93
CA GLN A 207 -5.79 -18.10 16.59
C GLN A 207 -4.36 -17.70 16.19
N THR A 208 -4.08 -17.78 14.90
CA THR A 208 -2.87 -17.21 14.30
C THR A 208 -2.97 -15.68 14.20
N LEU A 209 -1.82 -15.00 14.05
CA LEU A 209 -1.81 -13.57 13.82
C LEU A 209 -2.63 -13.17 12.58
N SER A 210 -2.53 -13.95 11.49
CA SER A 210 -3.29 -13.70 10.25
C SER A 210 -4.80 -13.79 10.46
N GLU A 211 -5.29 -14.79 11.19
CA GLU A 211 -6.71 -14.92 11.55
C GLU A 211 -7.18 -13.75 12.41
N GLY A 212 -6.36 -13.35 13.39
CA GLY A 212 -6.65 -12.20 14.26
C GLY A 212 -6.73 -10.89 13.47
N ILE A 213 -5.80 -10.65 12.53
CA ILE A 213 -5.81 -9.48 11.64
C ILE A 213 -7.10 -9.45 10.83
N LEU A 214 -7.46 -10.54 10.16
CA LEU A 214 -8.67 -10.60 9.32
C LEU A 214 -9.94 -10.39 10.15
N LYS A 215 -10.04 -11.03 11.32
CA LYS A 215 -11.18 -10.88 12.22
C LYS A 215 -11.34 -9.44 12.72
N LEU A 216 -10.22 -8.81 13.14
CA LEU A 216 -10.22 -7.43 13.59
C LEU A 216 -10.59 -6.49 12.42
N SER A 217 -10.03 -6.70 11.24
CA SER A 217 -10.30 -5.88 10.06
C SER A 217 -11.78 -5.88 9.69
N VAL A 218 -12.43 -7.04 9.73
CA VAL A 218 -13.89 -7.13 9.52
C VAL A 218 -14.65 -6.42 10.63
N LYS A 219 -14.23 -6.60 11.91
CA LYS A 219 -14.91 -6.01 13.07
C LYS A 219 -14.91 -4.49 13.06
N VAL A 220 -13.82 -3.87 12.60
CA VAL A 220 -13.65 -2.41 12.58
C VAL A 220 -13.95 -1.79 11.22
N ASP A 221 -14.38 -2.58 10.24
CA ASP A 221 -14.53 -2.20 8.83
C ASP A 221 -13.27 -1.52 8.27
N ALA A 222 -12.13 -2.18 8.45
CA ALA A 222 -10.84 -1.60 8.10
C ALA A 222 -10.71 -1.32 6.60
N ASP A 223 -10.19 -0.15 6.28
CA ASP A 223 -9.90 0.28 4.91
C ASP A 223 -8.48 -0.12 4.47
N LEU A 224 -7.57 -0.24 5.44
CA LEU A 224 -6.17 -0.53 5.17
C LEU A 224 -5.58 -1.47 6.23
N ILE A 225 -4.74 -2.42 5.78
CA ILE A 225 -3.90 -3.25 6.64
C ILE A 225 -2.44 -2.95 6.30
N ALA A 226 -1.67 -2.48 7.28
CA ALA A 226 -0.27 -2.14 7.09
C ALA A 226 0.66 -3.26 7.56
N ILE A 227 1.29 -3.95 6.62
CA ILE A 227 2.24 -5.04 6.89
C ILE A 227 3.66 -4.68 6.43
N MET A 228 4.65 -5.34 7.01
CA MET A 228 6.03 -5.31 6.49
C MET A 228 6.29 -6.59 5.68
N ASN A 229 6.92 -6.42 4.54
CA ASN A 229 7.52 -7.53 3.82
C ASN A 229 8.97 -7.66 4.32
N LEU A 230 9.19 -8.58 5.24
CA LEU A 230 10.54 -8.90 5.72
C LEU A 230 11.17 -9.86 4.71
N GLN A 231 12.29 -9.47 4.11
CA GLN A 231 13.15 -10.44 3.43
C GLN A 231 13.73 -11.34 4.53
N GLU A 232 13.42 -12.64 4.50
CA GLU A 232 14.23 -13.60 5.22
C GLU A 232 15.61 -13.56 4.56
N ASP A 233 16.59 -13.01 5.26
CA ASP A 233 17.99 -13.20 4.90
C ASP A 233 18.22 -14.72 4.89
N SER A 234 18.25 -15.29 3.70
CA SER A 234 18.66 -16.69 3.51
C SER A 234 20.15 -16.76 3.87
N ILE A 235 20.38 -17.25 5.11
CA ILE A 235 21.69 -17.63 5.60
C ILE A 235 22.20 -18.84 4.80
#